data_7686a7b73c50c6de271298909962553b
#
_entry.id   7686a7b73c50c6de271298909962553b
#
_cell.length_a   1.000
_cell.length_b   1.000
_cell.length_c   1.000
_cell.angle_alpha   90.00
_cell.angle_beta   90.00
_cell.angle_gamma   90.00
#
_symmetry.space_group_name_H-M   'P 1'
#
loop_
_entity.id
_entity.type
_entity.pdbx_description
1 polymer ?
#
loop_
_entity_poly.entity_id
_entity_poly.type
_entity_poly.pdbx_seq_one_letter_code
_entity_poly.pdbx_strand_id
1 'polypeptide(L)'
;MRIDPFKGGLINYLADPATFIADMLYETGIPRLRLIPAGSSPVRNTEYLSSFRMRLLVDSLRSRYPDRYLFLDSPPVRGAPDARILADIADVVVLVAGYGRDSADDIARAAANFDPGKFGGVVFNEGT
;
A
#
# COMPACT_ATOMS: atom_id res chain seq x y z
N MET A 1 -2.70 -16.26 8.80
CA MET A 1 -3.42 -16.01 7.54
C MET A 1 -2.78 -16.79 6.41
N ARG A 2 -3.55 -17.56 5.72
CA ARG A 2 -3.06 -18.30 4.56
C ARG A 2 -3.44 -17.59 3.28
N ILE A 3 -2.47 -17.44 2.39
CA ILE A 3 -2.68 -16.87 1.07
C ILE A 3 -2.40 -17.94 0.04
N ASP A 4 -3.37 -18.18 -0.85
CA ASP A 4 -3.21 -19.13 -1.94
C ASP A 4 -2.23 -18.55 -2.97
N PRO A 5 -1.05 -19.17 -3.19
CA PRO A 5 -0.07 -18.64 -4.13
C PRO A 5 -0.54 -18.65 -5.60
N PHE A 6 -1.60 -19.40 -5.90
CA PHE A 6 -2.12 -19.48 -7.26
C PHE A 6 -3.17 -18.44 -7.59
N LYS A 7 -3.70 -17.72 -6.59
CA LYS A 7 -4.71 -16.68 -6.83
C LYS A 7 -4.12 -15.36 -7.33
N GLY A 8 -2.87 -15.10 -7.04
CA GLY A 8 -2.26 -13.83 -7.42
C GLY A 8 -2.60 -12.70 -6.45
N GLY A 9 -2.21 -11.49 -6.80
CA GLY A 9 -2.41 -10.31 -5.98
C GLY A 9 -2.42 -9.03 -6.82
N LEU A 10 -2.09 -7.92 -6.18
CA LEU A 10 -2.15 -6.59 -6.78
C LEU A 10 -1.38 -6.49 -8.10
N ILE A 11 -0.12 -6.90 -8.10
CA ILE A 11 0.72 -6.79 -9.30
C ILE A 11 0.18 -7.66 -10.43
N ASN A 12 -0.34 -8.84 -10.12
CA ASN A 12 -0.95 -9.71 -11.13
C ASN A 12 -2.16 -9.03 -11.78
N TYR A 13 -2.99 -8.35 -10.98
CA TYR A 13 -4.12 -7.58 -11.48
C TYR A 13 -3.66 -6.43 -12.38
N LEU A 14 -2.64 -5.70 -11.96
CA LEU A 14 -2.14 -4.55 -12.72
C LEU A 14 -1.49 -4.96 -14.02
N ALA A 15 -0.90 -6.15 -14.08
CA ALA A 15 -0.22 -6.66 -15.26
C ALA A 15 -1.17 -7.30 -16.27
N ASP A 16 -2.30 -7.86 -15.82
CA ASP A 16 -3.22 -8.61 -16.68
C ASP A 16 -4.64 -8.04 -16.60
N PRO A 17 -5.13 -7.42 -17.70
CA PRO A 17 -6.49 -6.86 -17.74
C PRO A 17 -7.61 -7.88 -17.54
N ALA A 18 -7.33 -9.16 -17.73
CA ALA A 18 -8.33 -10.22 -17.56
C ALA A 18 -8.56 -10.61 -16.10
N THR A 19 -7.73 -10.14 -15.18
CA THR A 19 -7.86 -10.44 -13.77
C THR A 19 -8.99 -9.61 -13.14
N PHE A 20 -9.85 -10.24 -12.35
CA PHE A 20 -10.93 -9.56 -11.64
C PHE A 20 -10.50 -9.20 -10.21
N ILE A 21 -11.04 -8.08 -9.70
CA ILE A 21 -10.76 -7.63 -8.33
C ILE A 21 -11.10 -8.72 -7.31
N ALA A 22 -12.23 -9.40 -7.51
CA ALA A 22 -12.69 -10.45 -6.60
C ALA A 22 -11.67 -11.59 -6.43
N ASP A 23 -10.86 -11.85 -7.45
CA ASP A 23 -9.89 -12.94 -7.44
C ASP A 23 -8.67 -12.65 -6.56
N MET A 24 -8.44 -11.38 -6.22
CA MET A 24 -7.30 -10.99 -5.39
C MET A 24 -7.70 -10.54 -3.98
N LEU A 25 -9.00 -10.56 -3.65
CA LEU A 25 -9.48 -10.23 -2.32
C LEU A 25 -9.53 -11.48 -1.45
N TYR A 26 -8.76 -11.48 -0.38
CA TYR A 26 -8.66 -12.60 0.54
C TYR A 26 -9.35 -12.29 1.86
N GLU A 27 -10.08 -13.27 2.38
CA GLU A 27 -10.62 -13.19 3.72
C GLU A 27 -9.52 -13.46 4.74
N THR A 28 -9.51 -12.71 5.83
CA THR A 28 -8.48 -12.82 6.85
C THR A 28 -8.90 -13.63 8.07
N GLY A 29 -10.17 -13.98 8.16
CA GLY A 29 -10.75 -14.55 9.38
C GLY A 29 -11.16 -13.48 10.40
N ILE A 30 -10.77 -12.23 10.18
CA ILE A 30 -11.18 -11.10 11.01
C ILE A 30 -12.36 -10.44 10.33
N PRO A 31 -13.52 -10.29 11.03
CA PRO A 31 -14.68 -9.65 10.43
C PRO A 31 -14.36 -8.26 9.87
N ARG A 32 -14.85 -7.97 8.67
CA ARG A 32 -14.71 -6.69 7.99
C ARG A 32 -13.30 -6.34 7.54
N LEU A 33 -12.35 -7.26 7.64
CA LEU A 33 -10.99 -7.06 7.16
C LEU A 33 -10.72 -7.99 5.97
N ARG A 34 -10.36 -7.39 4.84
CA ARG A 34 -9.93 -8.09 3.62
C ARG A 34 -8.50 -7.71 3.31
N LEU A 35 -7.79 -8.60 2.65
CA LEU A 35 -6.41 -8.39 2.26
C LEU A 35 -6.27 -8.57 0.75
N ILE A 36 -5.49 -7.67 0.14
CA ILE A 36 -4.99 -7.82 -1.23
C ILE A 36 -3.49 -7.99 -1.11
N PRO A 37 -2.95 -9.17 -1.36
CA PRO A 37 -1.50 -9.36 -1.31
C PRO A 37 -0.82 -8.65 -2.47
N ALA A 38 0.48 -8.41 -2.36
CA ALA A 38 1.24 -7.72 -3.40
C ALA A 38 1.26 -8.49 -4.71
N GLY A 39 1.33 -9.82 -4.64
CA GLY A 39 1.53 -10.63 -5.83
C GLY A 39 2.96 -10.50 -6.34
N SER A 40 3.19 -10.99 -7.56
CA SER A 40 4.51 -10.93 -8.18
C SER A 40 4.42 -10.82 -9.69
N SER A 41 5.44 -10.17 -10.27
CA SER A 41 5.64 -10.08 -11.70
C SER A 41 7.14 -10.04 -11.98
N PRO A 42 7.60 -10.56 -13.14
CA PRO A 42 9.00 -10.41 -13.54
C PRO A 42 9.38 -8.96 -13.87
N VAL A 43 8.40 -8.09 -14.07
CA VAL A 43 8.63 -6.67 -14.36
C VAL A 43 8.69 -5.88 -13.05
N ARG A 44 9.34 -4.72 -13.06
CA ARG A 44 9.47 -3.85 -11.89
C ARG A 44 8.10 -3.40 -11.36
N ASN A 45 7.86 -3.65 -10.09
CA ASN A 45 6.59 -3.32 -9.45
C ASN A 45 6.27 -1.82 -9.47
N THR A 46 7.30 -0.96 -9.43
CA THR A 46 7.15 0.49 -9.45
C THR A 46 6.34 0.97 -10.66
N GLU A 47 6.58 0.39 -11.82
CA GLU A 47 5.88 0.77 -13.05
C GLU A 47 4.38 0.49 -12.93
N TYR A 48 4.02 -0.64 -12.32
CA TYR A 48 2.62 -1.00 -12.12
C TYR A 48 1.94 -0.09 -11.10
N LEU A 49 2.63 0.23 -10.01
CA LEU A 49 2.05 1.06 -8.95
C LEU A 49 1.75 2.49 -9.42
N SER A 50 2.52 3.02 -10.37
CA SER A 50 2.28 4.35 -10.95
C SER A 50 1.30 4.33 -12.11
N SER A 51 0.77 3.17 -12.48
CA SER A 51 -0.07 3.03 -13.65
C SER A 51 -1.46 3.63 -13.45
N PHE A 52 -2.10 3.99 -14.56
CA PHE A 52 -3.49 4.42 -14.58
C PHE A 52 -4.42 3.33 -14.02
N ARG A 53 -4.10 2.08 -14.27
CA ARG A 53 -4.87 0.94 -13.79
C ARG A 53 -4.86 0.86 -12.26
N MET A 54 -3.77 1.23 -11.61
CA MET A 54 -3.71 1.32 -10.15
C MET A 54 -4.68 2.38 -9.62
N ARG A 55 -4.75 3.53 -10.27
CA ARG A 55 -5.69 4.60 -9.90
C ARG A 55 -7.14 4.17 -10.07
N LEU A 56 -7.43 3.47 -11.16
CA LEU A 56 -8.77 2.91 -11.39
C LEU A 56 -9.15 1.89 -10.33
N LEU A 57 -8.20 1.06 -9.90
CA LEU A 57 -8.43 0.09 -8.84
C LEU A 57 -8.82 0.77 -7.53
N VAL A 58 -8.05 1.76 -7.11
CA VAL A 58 -8.33 2.51 -5.87
C VAL A 58 -9.72 3.17 -5.94
N ASP A 59 -10.03 3.79 -7.06
CA ASP A 59 -11.35 4.42 -7.26
C ASP A 59 -12.48 3.40 -7.21
N SER A 60 -12.28 2.24 -7.82
CA SER A 60 -13.26 1.13 -7.78
C SER A 60 -13.50 0.63 -6.36
N LEU A 61 -12.43 0.44 -5.59
CA LEU A 61 -12.53 -0.03 -4.21
C LEU A 61 -13.26 1.00 -3.33
N ARG A 62 -12.96 2.28 -3.51
CA ARG A 62 -13.64 3.35 -2.78
C ARG A 62 -15.14 3.38 -3.09
N SER A 63 -15.50 3.19 -4.34
CA SER A 63 -16.90 3.19 -4.77
C SER A 63 -17.68 1.98 -4.28
N ARG A 64 -17.04 0.80 -4.31
CA ARG A 64 -17.66 -0.45 -3.87
C ARG A 64 -17.81 -0.54 -2.35
N TYR A 65 -16.87 0.03 -1.63
CA TYR A 65 -16.79 -0.08 -0.17
C TYR A 65 -16.66 1.30 0.47
N PRO A 66 -17.69 2.15 0.35
CA PRO A 66 -17.62 3.53 0.84
C PRO A 66 -17.51 3.64 2.35
N ASP A 67 -17.83 2.57 3.07
CA ASP A 67 -17.75 2.48 4.54
C ASP A 67 -16.44 1.87 5.03
N ARG A 68 -15.46 1.67 4.15
CA ARG A 68 -14.18 1.03 4.47
C ARG A 68 -13.02 1.97 4.32
N TYR A 69 -11.99 1.74 5.14
CA TYR A 69 -10.69 2.37 4.96
C TYR A 69 -9.80 1.48 4.10
N LEU A 70 -9.07 2.09 3.18
CA LEU A 70 -8.07 1.40 2.37
C LEU A 70 -6.69 1.71 2.93
N PHE A 71 -6.01 0.69 3.45
CA PHE A 71 -4.64 0.81 3.91
C PHE A 71 -3.70 0.33 2.84
N LEU A 72 -2.78 1.20 2.43
CA LEU A 72 -1.72 0.87 1.49
C LEU A 72 -0.44 0.64 2.29
N ASP A 73 -0.08 -0.62 2.47
CA ASP A 73 1.15 -0.98 3.17
C ASP A 73 2.31 -0.88 2.18
N SER A 74 3.17 0.10 2.38
CA SER A 74 4.22 0.42 1.45
C SER A 74 5.58 -0.07 1.93
N PRO A 75 6.52 -0.32 1.01
CA PRO A 75 7.92 -0.52 1.39
C PRO A 75 8.47 0.69 2.14
N PRO A 76 9.59 0.53 2.86
CA PRO A 76 10.23 1.65 3.54
C PRO A 76 10.53 2.82 2.61
N VAL A 77 10.50 4.04 3.15
CA VAL A 77 10.77 5.26 2.39
C VAL A 77 12.16 5.24 1.76
N ARG A 78 13.13 4.64 2.46
CA ARG A 78 14.50 4.54 1.97
C ARG A 78 14.64 3.50 0.86
N GLY A 79 15.33 3.86 -0.20
CA GLY A 79 15.81 2.93 -1.22
C GLY A 79 14.85 2.61 -2.35
N ALA A 80 13.59 3.05 -2.29
CA ALA A 80 12.64 2.80 -3.36
C ALA A 80 11.64 3.95 -3.50
N PRO A 81 11.21 4.28 -4.73
CA PRO A 81 10.23 5.34 -4.96
C PRO A 81 8.80 4.92 -4.64
N ASP A 82 8.54 3.66 -4.32
CA ASP A 82 7.21 3.10 -4.17
C ASP A 82 6.36 3.83 -3.12
N ALA A 83 6.97 4.19 -1.98
CA ALA A 83 6.27 4.90 -0.91
C ALA A 83 5.73 6.26 -1.39
N ARG A 84 6.52 6.99 -2.19
CA ARG A 84 6.11 8.28 -2.73
C ARG A 84 5.02 8.14 -3.78
N ILE A 85 5.10 7.11 -4.61
CA ILE A 85 4.10 6.80 -5.62
C ILE A 85 2.77 6.47 -4.95
N LEU A 86 2.78 5.64 -3.91
CA LEU A 86 1.58 5.29 -3.18
C LEU A 86 1.00 6.49 -2.41
N ALA A 87 1.86 7.36 -1.89
CA ALA A 87 1.44 8.57 -1.21
C ALA A 87 0.66 9.52 -2.14
N ASP A 88 1.00 9.56 -3.43
CA ASP A 88 0.28 10.38 -4.40
C ASP A 88 -1.18 9.93 -4.58
N ILE A 89 -1.44 8.65 -4.37
CA ILE A 89 -2.78 8.07 -4.50
C ILE A 89 -3.56 8.20 -3.18
N ALA A 90 -2.87 8.17 -2.05
CA ALA A 90 -3.48 8.17 -0.73
C ALA A 90 -4.01 9.55 -0.34
N ASP A 91 -5.01 9.57 0.52
CA ASP A 91 -5.53 10.80 1.12
C ASP A 91 -4.69 11.23 2.32
N VAL A 92 -4.16 10.27 3.06
CA VAL A 92 -3.38 10.50 4.28
C VAL A 92 -2.17 9.58 4.30
N VAL A 93 -1.04 10.11 4.73
CA VAL A 93 0.20 9.35 4.91
C VAL A 93 0.54 9.29 6.39
N VAL A 94 0.75 8.09 6.90
CA VAL A 94 1.22 7.85 8.26
C VAL A 94 2.60 7.20 8.18
N LEU A 95 3.56 7.81 8.85
CA LEU A 95 4.92 7.29 8.90
C LEU A 95 5.07 6.39 10.11
N VAL A 96 5.53 5.16 9.89
CA VAL A 96 5.80 4.23 10.98
C VAL A 96 7.31 4.23 11.27
N ALA A 97 7.67 4.62 12.49
CA ALA A 97 9.06 4.68 12.92
C ALA A 97 9.37 3.59 13.94
N GLY A 98 10.58 3.05 13.89
CA GLY A 98 11.03 2.07 14.87
C GLY A 98 11.47 2.75 16.16
N TYR A 99 10.77 2.44 17.24
CA TYR A 99 11.12 3.00 18.56
C TYR A 99 12.55 2.58 18.95
N GLY A 100 13.38 3.56 19.28
CA GLY A 100 14.78 3.31 19.64
C GLY A 100 15.72 3.06 18.46
N ARG A 101 15.21 2.95 17.23
CA ARG A 101 16.02 2.75 16.02
C ARG A 101 16.16 4.00 15.18
N ASP A 102 15.07 4.72 15.01
CA ASP A 102 15.04 5.90 14.14
C ASP A 102 15.22 7.15 14.98
N SER A 103 16.15 8.00 14.58
CA SER A 103 16.36 9.30 15.23
C SER A 103 15.31 10.31 14.79
N ALA A 104 15.17 11.40 15.56
CA ALA A 104 14.30 12.50 15.19
C ALA A 104 14.66 13.09 13.83
N ASP A 105 15.96 13.16 13.51
CA ASP A 105 16.41 13.66 12.21
C ASP A 105 16.04 12.70 11.07
N ASP A 106 16.13 11.40 11.29
CA ASP A 106 15.71 10.40 10.31
C ASP A 106 14.23 10.53 10.00
N ILE A 107 13.42 10.69 11.04
CA ILE A 107 11.97 10.84 10.90
C ILE A 107 11.63 12.12 10.14
N ALA A 108 12.30 13.22 10.48
CA ALA A 108 12.07 14.50 9.80
C ALA A 108 12.44 14.42 8.31
N ARG A 109 13.54 13.76 7.97
CA ARG A 109 13.95 13.58 6.58
C ARG A 109 12.97 12.70 5.82
N ALA A 110 12.47 11.64 6.45
CA ALA A 110 11.47 10.79 5.82
C ALA A 110 10.17 11.55 5.56
N ALA A 111 9.69 12.30 6.55
CA ALA A 111 8.48 13.10 6.45
C ALA A 111 8.55 14.17 5.35
N ALA A 112 9.74 14.72 5.12
CA ALA A 112 9.96 15.74 4.09
C ALA A 112 9.73 15.22 2.65
N ASN A 113 9.64 13.90 2.45
CA ASN A 113 9.33 13.33 1.14
C ASN A 113 7.86 13.46 0.76
N PHE A 114 6.99 13.82 1.70
CA PHE A 114 5.54 13.80 1.48
C PHE A 114 4.95 15.21 1.55
N ASP A 115 3.82 15.37 0.87
CA ASP A 115 3.04 16.61 0.91
C ASP A 115 2.59 16.87 2.36
N PRO A 116 2.93 18.04 2.93
CA PRO A 116 2.49 18.37 4.30
C PRO A 116 0.98 18.31 4.48
N GLY A 117 0.21 18.60 3.42
CA GLY A 117 -1.25 18.54 3.47
C GLY A 117 -1.80 17.13 3.59
N LYS A 118 -1.00 16.11 3.25
CA LYS A 118 -1.38 14.70 3.38
C LYS A 118 -0.78 14.03 4.62
N PHE A 119 0.24 14.62 5.22
CA PHE A 119 0.96 13.98 6.31
C PHE A 119 0.13 13.98 7.59
N GLY A 120 -0.26 12.78 8.04
CA GLY A 120 -1.14 12.59 9.19
C GLY A 120 -0.42 12.40 10.51
N GLY A 121 0.86 12.08 10.49
CA GLY A 121 1.63 11.92 11.70
C GLY A 121 2.56 10.72 11.70
N VAL A 122 3.13 10.44 12.86
CA VAL A 122 4.10 9.36 13.07
C VAL A 122 3.57 8.40 14.12
N VAL A 123 3.68 7.11 13.83
CA VAL A 123 3.38 6.03 14.79
C VAL A 123 4.69 5.35 15.15
N PHE A 124 4.95 5.20 16.43
CA PHE A 124 6.12 4.48 16.90
C PHE A 124 5.77 3.03 17.15
N ASN A 125 6.55 2.15 16.55
CA ASN A 125 6.39 0.71 16.68
C ASN A 125 7.61 0.13 17.39
N GLU A 126 7.37 -0.59 18.49
CA GLU A 126 8.42 -1.34 19.19
C GLU A 126 8.79 -2.61 18.44
N GLY A 127 7.93 -3.02 17.55
CA GLY A 127 8.07 -4.26 16.85
C GLY A 127 9.36 -4.33 16.05
N THR A 128 10.15 -5.01 16.49
CA THR A 128 11.36 -5.46 15.89
C THR A 128 11.13 -5.95 14.44
#